data_f442620842d2a2f7d2e87e3fff29635f
#
_entry.id   f442620842d2a2f7d2e87e3fff29635f
#
_cell.length_a   1.000
_cell.length_b   1.000
_cell.length_c   1.000
_cell.angle_alpha   90.00
_cell.angle_beta   90.00
_cell.angle_gamma   90.00
#
_symmetry.space_group_name_H-M   'P 1'
#
loop_
_entity.id
_entity.type
_entity.pdbx_description
1 polymer ?
#
loop_
_entity_poly.entity_id
_entity_poly.type
_entity_poly.pdbx_seq_one_letter_code
_entity_poly.pdbx_strand_id
1 'polypeptide(L)'
;MQRLILTLVIAVVSFLGLQAQEFQGMAVYESKTSTSDFKSRMEGNKNMTPDMQKMIEERMKKMFEKTFILNFNKTASIYKEEEKLEASNQAGGGFRMMSSLAGGGGTYYKNVKDKQYSNDKEFMGKEFMVKDFLTSLNWKMEAETRVIGGYTCYKATAIKKPSATDFRNMRPRKDDAEKKEGVKPTEEKKTNFLDAVEVPKEIVITAWYTPEIPVSQGPEGYWGLPGLILEVNDGRTTILCSKVVLNPKDKVEIKAVAKGKVVSQKEYDEAVMKKMEEWREMNQGRGGNGGMQMRFGN
;
A
#
# COMPACT_ATOMS: atom_id res chain seq x y z
N MET A 1 -34.24 -49.28 26.27
CA MET A 1 -33.77 -48.96 24.91
C MET A 1 -34.19 -47.57 24.43
N GLN A 2 -35.48 -47.23 24.46
CA GLN A 2 -35.98 -45.91 23.99
C GLN A 2 -35.37 -44.68 24.70
N ARG A 3 -35.16 -44.77 26.03
CA ARG A 3 -34.51 -43.67 26.80
C ARG A 3 -33.04 -43.49 26.47
N LEU A 4 -32.34 -44.58 26.13
CA LEU A 4 -30.93 -44.55 25.74
C LEU A 4 -30.75 -43.96 24.35
N ILE A 5 -31.67 -44.24 23.44
CA ILE A 5 -31.69 -43.65 22.07
C ILE A 5 -31.99 -42.14 22.17
N LEU A 6 -32.92 -41.75 23.04
CA LEU A 6 -33.27 -40.34 23.22
C LEU A 6 -32.08 -39.52 23.78
N THR A 7 -31.34 -40.06 24.76
CA THR A 7 -30.15 -39.39 25.29
C THR A 7 -29.02 -39.32 24.28
N LEU A 8 -28.86 -40.33 23.44
CA LEU A 8 -27.87 -40.34 22.35
C LEU A 8 -28.20 -39.27 21.27
N VAL A 9 -29.46 -39.15 20.89
CA VAL A 9 -29.93 -38.14 19.91
C VAL A 9 -29.74 -36.72 20.47
N ILE A 10 -30.03 -36.48 21.75
CA ILE A 10 -29.82 -35.17 22.39
C ILE A 10 -28.32 -34.85 22.45
N ALA A 11 -27.46 -35.82 22.75
CA ALA A 11 -26.00 -35.64 22.76
C ALA A 11 -25.46 -35.28 21.34
N VAL A 12 -25.97 -35.96 20.30
CA VAL A 12 -25.58 -35.67 18.90
C VAL A 12 -26.06 -34.29 18.45
N VAL A 13 -27.28 -33.89 18.82
CA VAL A 13 -27.83 -32.56 18.50
C VAL A 13 -27.05 -31.45 19.22
N SER A 14 -26.61 -31.71 20.47
CA SER A 14 -25.79 -30.76 21.23
C SER A 14 -24.38 -30.57 20.60
N PHE A 15 -23.83 -31.58 19.94
CA PHE A 15 -22.56 -31.50 19.23
C PHE A 15 -22.66 -30.73 17.90
N LEU A 16 -23.83 -30.72 17.25
CA LEU A 16 -24.08 -29.95 16.02
C LEU A 16 -24.26 -28.45 16.30
N GLY A 17 -24.53 -28.05 17.55
CA GLY A 17 -24.67 -26.65 17.95
C GLY A 17 -23.37 -25.92 18.30
N LEU A 18 -22.23 -26.58 18.28
CA LEU A 18 -20.93 -25.93 18.28
C LEU A 18 -20.71 -25.28 16.89
N GLN A 19 -21.41 -24.20 16.63
CA GLN A 19 -21.02 -23.24 15.56
C GLN A 19 -19.58 -22.87 15.88
N ALA A 20 -18.65 -23.44 15.12
CA ALA A 20 -17.25 -23.06 15.19
C ALA A 20 -17.24 -21.54 15.02
N GLN A 21 -16.97 -20.81 16.09
CA GLN A 21 -16.86 -19.36 16.02
C GLN A 21 -15.87 -19.07 14.89
N GLU A 22 -16.39 -18.48 13.83
CA GLU A 22 -15.60 -18.24 12.64
C GLU A 22 -14.36 -17.44 13.07
N PHE A 23 -13.19 -18.05 12.92
CA PHE A 23 -11.92 -17.44 13.29
C PHE A 23 -11.77 -16.11 12.57
N GLN A 24 -11.56 -15.05 13.31
CA GLN A 24 -11.30 -13.73 12.80
C GLN A 24 -10.15 -13.09 13.56
N GLY A 25 -9.35 -12.29 12.88
CA GLY A 25 -8.29 -11.52 13.50
C GLY A 25 -8.27 -10.09 12.97
N MET A 26 -7.64 -9.23 13.75
CA MET A 26 -7.32 -7.85 13.40
C MET A 26 -5.83 -7.64 13.61
N ALA A 27 -5.15 -7.02 12.63
CA ALA A 27 -3.76 -6.61 12.76
C ALA A 27 -3.62 -5.14 12.35
N VAL A 28 -2.83 -4.39 13.11
CA VAL A 28 -2.51 -2.99 12.81
C VAL A 28 -1.12 -2.95 12.21
N TYR A 29 -0.97 -2.28 11.09
CA TYR A 29 0.30 -2.13 10.39
C TYR A 29 0.70 -0.67 10.27
N GLU A 30 1.97 -0.40 10.50
CA GLU A 30 2.59 0.89 10.23
C GLU A 30 3.41 0.79 8.96
N SER A 31 3.07 1.61 7.97
CA SER A 31 3.77 1.71 6.69
C SER A 31 4.64 2.94 6.65
N LYS A 32 5.91 2.77 6.30
CA LYS A 32 6.88 3.85 6.16
C LYS A 32 7.68 3.70 4.87
N THR A 33 7.58 4.70 4.00
CA THR A 33 8.37 4.77 2.77
C THR A 33 9.56 5.72 2.96
N SER A 34 10.75 5.28 2.54
CA SER A 34 11.97 6.08 2.61
C SER A 34 11.87 7.33 1.73
N THR A 35 12.19 8.47 2.32
CA THR A 35 12.25 9.78 1.65
C THR A 35 13.68 10.27 1.45
N SER A 36 14.69 9.42 1.65
CA SER A 36 16.12 9.77 1.61
C SER A 36 16.54 10.46 0.32
N ASP A 37 16.10 9.92 -0.83
CA ASP A 37 16.44 10.48 -2.15
C ASP A 37 15.86 11.88 -2.35
N PHE A 38 14.70 12.14 -1.74
CA PHE A 38 14.07 13.45 -1.79
C PHE A 38 14.79 14.45 -0.87
N LYS A 39 15.15 14.03 0.35
CA LYS A 39 15.92 14.85 1.29
C LYS A 39 17.25 15.30 0.69
N SER A 40 18.03 14.40 0.12
CA SER A 40 19.31 14.73 -0.50
C SER A 40 19.20 15.77 -1.62
N ARG A 41 18.09 15.76 -2.37
CA ARG A 41 17.84 16.78 -3.40
C ARG A 41 17.44 18.13 -2.82
N MET A 42 16.73 18.14 -1.68
CA MET A 42 16.35 19.38 -1.00
C MET A 42 17.57 20.08 -0.37
N GLU A 43 18.45 19.32 0.27
CA GLU A 43 19.67 19.83 0.91
C GLU A 43 20.60 20.52 -0.11
N GLY A 44 20.57 20.09 -1.38
CA GLY A 44 21.33 20.73 -2.48
C GLY A 44 20.69 22.01 -3.03
N ASN A 45 19.50 22.41 -2.61
CA ASN A 45 18.78 23.56 -3.16
C ASN A 45 19.01 24.81 -2.31
N LYS A 46 19.93 25.69 -2.77
CA LYS A 46 20.31 26.95 -2.08
C LYS A 46 19.16 27.96 -1.89
N ASN A 47 18.03 27.78 -2.57
CA ASN A 47 16.89 28.69 -2.50
C ASN A 47 15.84 28.25 -1.46
N MET A 48 16.10 27.20 -0.69
CA MET A 48 15.16 26.65 0.28
C MET A 48 15.50 27.13 1.70
N THR A 49 14.57 27.82 2.34
CA THR A 49 14.73 28.24 3.74
C THR A 49 14.56 27.06 4.69
N PRO A 50 15.16 27.10 5.91
CA PRO A 50 14.98 26.05 6.91
C PRO A 50 13.51 25.78 7.26
N ASP A 51 12.66 26.82 7.32
CA ASP A 51 11.23 26.68 7.60
C ASP A 51 10.50 25.95 6.46
N MET A 52 10.84 26.26 5.20
CA MET A 52 10.30 25.53 4.05
C MET A 52 10.72 24.07 4.08
N GLN A 53 11.98 23.78 4.41
CA GLN A 53 12.47 22.40 4.55
C GLN A 53 11.66 21.63 5.59
N LYS A 54 11.49 22.21 6.78
CA LYS A 54 10.72 21.60 7.87
C LYS A 54 9.26 21.33 7.47
N MET A 55 8.61 22.31 6.85
CA MET A 55 7.22 22.15 6.39
C MET A 55 7.08 21.04 5.34
N ILE A 56 8.01 20.94 4.40
CA ILE A 56 8.02 19.88 3.40
C ILE A 56 8.28 18.52 4.05
N GLU A 57 9.22 18.42 4.99
CA GLU A 57 9.48 17.18 5.73
C GLU A 57 8.26 16.70 6.51
N GLU A 58 7.54 17.57 7.19
CA GLU A 58 6.30 17.23 7.89
C GLU A 58 5.21 16.73 6.93
N ARG A 59 5.05 17.36 5.77
CA ARG A 59 4.11 16.91 4.73
C ARG A 59 4.51 15.56 4.14
N MET A 60 5.81 15.36 3.88
CA MET A 60 6.33 14.08 3.39
C MET A 60 6.10 12.98 4.42
N LYS A 61 6.34 13.26 5.70
CA LYS A 61 6.05 12.31 6.77
C LYS A 61 4.58 11.91 6.77
N LYS A 62 3.66 12.85 6.73
CA LYS A 62 2.20 12.56 6.67
C LYS A 62 1.80 11.75 5.44
N MET A 63 2.49 11.94 4.31
CA MET A 63 2.21 11.21 3.07
C MET A 63 2.75 9.79 3.08
N PHE A 64 3.92 9.57 3.68
CA PHE A 64 4.67 8.31 3.59
C PHE A 64 4.71 7.49 4.89
N GLU A 65 4.19 8.03 6.00
CA GLU A 65 3.99 7.29 7.25
C GLU A 65 2.50 7.15 7.53
N LYS A 66 1.97 5.94 7.36
CA LYS A 66 0.54 5.63 7.45
C LYS A 66 0.28 4.43 8.32
N THR A 67 -0.87 4.41 8.98
CA THR A 67 -1.35 3.28 9.76
C THR A 67 -2.49 2.60 9.00
N PHE A 68 -2.49 1.27 8.99
CA PHE A 68 -3.50 0.48 8.34
C PHE A 68 -4.03 -0.60 9.27
N ILE A 69 -5.30 -0.96 9.10
CA ILE A 69 -5.95 -2.05 9.82
C ILE A 69 -6.28 -3.17 8.83
N LEU A 70 -5.79 -4.37 9.12
CA LEU A 70 -6.12 -5.61 8.43
C LEU A 70 -7.12 -6.39 9.29
N ASN A 71 -8.37 -6.49 8.87
CA ASN A 71 -9.31 -7.46 9.41
C ASN A 71 -9.30 -8.70 8.53
N PHE A 72 -9.12 -9.88 9.11
CA PHE A 72 -8.92 -11.10 8.34
C PHE A 72 -9.62 -12.31 8.96
N ASN A 73 -9.95 -13.25 8.10
CA ASN A 73 -10.29 -14.61 8.47
C ASN A 73 -9.40 -15.60 7.66
N LYS A 74 -9.71 -16.88 7.66
CA LYS A 74 -8.91 -17.89 6.95
C LYS A 74 -8.89 -17.69 5.44
N THR A 75 -9.94 -17.11 4.85
CA THR A 75 -10.14 -17.04 3.40
C THR A 75 -10.06 -15.64 2.83
N ALA A 76 -10.40 -14.63 3.61
CA ALA A 76 -10.50 -13.25 3.12
C ALA A 76 -9.96 -12.24 4.12
N SER A 77 -9.65 -11.04 3.64
CA SER A 77 -9.24 -9.92 4.47
C SER A 77 -9.63 -8.58 3.85
N ILE A 78 -9.75 -7.57 4.71
CA ILE A 78 -9.90 -6.16 4.36
C ILE A 78 -8.73 -5.41 4.98
N TYR A 79 -8.01 -4.66 4.16
CA TYR A 79 -6.91 -3.78 4.57
C TYR A 79 -7.29 -2.34 4.23
N LYS A 80 -7.38 -1.49 5.24
CA LYS A 80 -7.82 -0.09 5.11
C LYS A 80 -6.92 0.83 5.90
N GLU A 81 -6.65 2.02 5.38
CA GLU A 81 -5.96 3.08 6.11
C GLU A 81 -6.79 3.50 7.33
N GLU A 82 -6.16 3.62 8.49
CA GLU A 82 -6.79 4.15 9.69
C GLU A 82 -7.10 5.63 9.52
N GLU A 83 -8.37 5.98 9.60
CA GLU A 83 -8.81 7.38 9.45
C GLU A 83 -8.36 8.18 10.67
N LYS A 84 -7.41 9.10 10.46
CA LYS A 84 -7.07 10.11 11.47
C LYS A 84 -8.01 11.30 11.29
N LEU A 85 -8.66 11.72 12.37
CA LEU A 85 -9.47 12.94 12.41
C LEU A 85 -8.54 14.18 12.30
N GLU A 86 -7.96 14.40 11.13
CA GLU A 86 -7.25 15.66 10.85
C GLU A 86 -8.18 16.60 10.10
N ALA A 87 -8.17 17.89 10.48
CA ALA A 87 -8.89 18.93 9.77
C ALA A 87 -8.46 18.95 8.30
N SER A 88 -9.34 18.50 7.41
CA SER A 88 -9.09 18.26 5.98
C SER A 88 -8.91 19.55 5.15
N ASN A 89 -8.81 20.73 5.77
CA ASN A 89 -9.03 22.01 5.09
C ASN A 89 -7.81 22.65 4.43
N GLN A 90 -6.62 22.03 4.42
CA GLN A 90 -5.41 22.70 3.88
C GLN A 90 -4.59 21.92 2.85
N ALA A 91 -5.03 20.77 2.38
CA ALA A 91 -4.31 20.06 1.34
C ALA A 91 -4.78 20.52 -0.05
N GLY A 92 -3.97 21.34 -0.73
CA GLY A 92 -4.21 21.69 -2.14
C GLY A 92 -4.33 20.45 -3.02
N GLY A 93 -5.06 20.54 -4.16
CA GLY A 93 -5.40 19.39 -5.02
C GLY A 93 -4.20 18.53 -5.44
N GLY A 94 -3.01 19.10 -5.60
CA GLY A 94 -1.79 18.36 -5.91
C GLY A 94 -1.32 17.44 -4.78
N PHE A 95 -1.50 17.82 -3.52
CA PHE A 95 -1.14 16.97 -2.39
C PHE A 95 -2.08 15.77 -2.26
N ARG A 96 -3.39 15.95 -2.44
CA ARG A 96 -4.38 14.85 -2.43
C ARG A 96 -4.09 13.84 -3.54
N MET A 97 -3.77 14.35 -4.75
CA MET A 97 -3.35 13.51 -5.86
C MET A 97 -2.10 12.70 -5.54
N MET A 98 -1.04 13.32 -5.00
CA MET A 98 0.19 12.63 -4.60
C MET A 98 -0.05 11.62 -3.48
N SER A 99 -0.89 11.93 -2.50
CA SER A 99 -1.24 11.01 -1.42
C SER A 99 -1.99 9.77 -1.92
N SER A 100 -2.91 9.94 -2.88
CA SER A 100 -3.61 8.83 -3.54
C SER A 100 -2.65 7.92 -4.29
N LEU A 101 -1.66 8.49 -4.99
CA LEU A 101 -0.64 7.76 -5.72
C LEU A 101 0.40 7.08 -4.81
N ALA A 102 0.65 7.62 -3.62
CA ALA A 102 1.56 7.05 -2.62
C ALA A 102 0.98 5.82 -1.88
N GLY A 103 -0.12 5.25 -2.38
CA GLY A 103 -0.77 4.08 -1.81
C GLY A 103 -1.71 4.38 -0.65
N GLY A 104 -2.17 5.65 -0.53
CA GLY A 104 -3.19 6.04 0.44
C GLY A 104 -4.59 6.02 -0.12
N GLY A 105 -5.54 5.81 0.79
CA GLY A 105 -6.97 5.78 0.51
C GLY A 105 -7.48 4.45 -0.05
N GLY A 106 -8.76 4.23 0.17
CA GLY A 106 -9.44 3.04 -0.31
C GLY A 106 -9.34 1.82 0.61
N THR A 107 -10.13 0.84 0.26
CA THR A 107 -10.23 -0.44 0.96
C THR A 107 -9.75 -1.55 0.05
N TYR A 108 -8.70 -2.24 0.45
CA TYR A 108 -8.18 -3.40 -0.26
C TYR A 108 -8.82 -4.68 0.30
N TYR A 109 -9.78 -5.23 -0.41
CA TYR A 109 -10.34 -6.55 -0.11
C TYR A 109 -9.58 -7.62 -0.87
N LYS A 110 -9.28 -8.74 -0.21
CA LYS A 110 -8.60 -9.88 -0.81
C LYS A 110 -9.26 -11.19 -0.37
N ASN A 111 -9.51 -12.09 -1.32
CA ASN A 111 -9.96 -13.45 -1.08
C ASN A 111 -8.89 -14.43 -1.59
N VAL A 112 -8.16 -15.04 -0.66
CA VAL A 112 -7.06 -15.95 -1.00
C VAL A 112 -7.53 -17.32 -1.49
N LYS A 113 -8.79 -17.71 -1.16
CA LYS A 113 -9.40 -18.95 -1.66
C LYS A 113 -9.74 -18.81 -3.15
N ASP A 114 -10.37 -17.71 -3.54
CA ASP A 114 -10.78 -17.45 -4.91
C ASP A 114 -9.68 -16.77 -5.73
N LYS A 115 -8.57 -16.42 -5.08
CA LYS A 115 -7.42 -15.71 -5.66
C LYS A 115 -7.81 -14.43 -6.38
N GLN A 116 -8.71 -13.65 -5.79
CA GLN A 116 -9.20 -12.38 -6.31
C GLN A 116 -9.06 -11.28 -5.28
N TYR A 117 -8.96 -10.05 -5.78
CA TYR A 117 -9.01 -8.86 -4.95
C TYR A 117 -9.90 -7.79 -5.57
N SER A 118 -10.34 -6.87 -4.73
CA SER A 118 -10.89 -5.58 -5.15
C SER A 118 -10.28 -4.46 -4.31
N ASN A 119 -10.03 -3.33 -4.95
CA ASN A 119 -9.49 -2.14 -4.31
C ASN A 119 -10.24 -0.92 -4.82
N ASP A 120 -10.94 -0.22 -3.94
CA ASP A 120 -11.54 1.06 -4.25
C ASP A 120 -10.47 2.14 -4.24
N LYS A 121 -10.35 2.88 -5.32
CA LYS A 121 -9.36 3.93 -5.52
C LYS A 121 -10.03 5.19 -6.04
N GLU A 122 -9.58 6.32 -5.55
CA GLU A 122 -9.93 7.62 -6.11
C GLU A 122 -8.71 8.21 -6.83
N PHE A 123 -8.89 8.67 -8.05
CA PHE A 123 -7.87 9.40 -8.78
C PHE A 123 -8.48 10.61 -9.51
N MET A 124 -8.01 11.81 -9.19
CA MET A 124 -8.51 13.08 -9.74
C MET A 124 -10.05 13.23 -9.68
N GLY A 125 -10.65 12.87 -8.54
CA GLY A 125 -12.09 12.96 -8.29
C GLY A 125 -12.93 11.87 -8.99
N LYS A 126 -12.29 10.88 -9.62
CA LYS A 126 -12.96 9.71 -10.18
C LYS A 126 -12.76 8.51 -9.28
N GLU A 127 -13.86 7.83 -8.96
CA GLU A 127 -13.84 6.60 -8.17
C GLU A 127 -13.75 5.38 -9.09
N PHE A 128 -12.81 4.51 -8.78
CA PHE A 128 -12.57 3.25 -9.48
C PHE A 128 -12.65 2.10 -8.49
N MET A 129 -13.25 0.99 -8.93
CA MET A 129 -13.08 -0.30 -8.27
C MET A 129 -12.18 -1.17 -9.12
N VAL A 130 -10.92 -1.28 -8.71
CA VAL A 130 -9.99 -2.22 -9.34
C VAL A 130 -10.34 -3.62 -8.87
N LYS A 131 -10.73 -4.51 -9.79
CA LYS A 131 -11.03 -5.91 -9.52
C LYS A 131 -10.20 -6.79 -10.44
N ASP A 132 -9.36 -7.65 -9.84
CA ASP A 132 -8.45 -8.49 -10.61
C ASP A 132 -8.04 -9.74 -9.81
N PHE A 133 -7.20 -10.59 -10.40
CA PHE A 133 -6.64 -11.75 -9.75
C PHE A 133 -5.46 -11.39 -8.86
N LEU A 134 -5.36 -12.07 -7.70
CA LEU A 134 -4.19 -11.95 -6.82
C LEU A 134 -2.96 -12.53 -7.50
N THR A 135 -1.92 -11.73 -7.61
CA THR A 135 -0.62 -12.20 -8.08
C THR A 135 -0.02 -13.15 -7.03
N SER A 136 0.29 -14.37 -7.46
CA SER A 136 1.05 -15.30 -6.61
C SER A 136 2.53 -14.95 -6.68
N LEU A 137 3.15 -14.73 -5.52
CA LEU A 137 4.59 -14.55 -5.42
C LEU A 137 5.26 -15.91 -5.18
N ASN A 138 6.37 -16.14 -5.87
CA ASN A 138 7.20 -17.33 -5.66
C ASN A 138 8.09 -17.10 -4.43
N TRP A 139 7.53 -17.38 -3.24
CA TRP A 139 8.22 -17.21 -1.98
C TRP A 139 9.33 -18.26 -1.81
N LYS A 140 10.56 -17.77 -1.58
CA LYS A 140 11.69 -18.57 -1.11
C LYS A 140 11.73 -18.42 0.41
N MET A 141 11.40 -19.50 1.12
CA MET A 141 11.48 -19.54 2.58
C MET A 141 12.92 -19.70 3.02
N GLU A 142 13.30 -18.97 4.06
CA GLU A 142 14.66 -18.97 4.64
C GLU A 142 14.62 -19.46 6.09
N ALA A 143 15.74 -19.97 6.59
CA ALA A 143 15.86 -20.50 7.95
C ALA A 143 16.01 -19.38 9.02
N GLU A 144 16.20 -18.13 8.59
CA GLU A 144 16.38 -17.00 9.48
C GLU A 144 15.09 -16.71 10.24
N THR A 145 15.21 -16.52 11.55
CA THR A 145 14.10 -16.24 12.45
C THR A 145 14.33 -14.98 13.25
N ARG A 146 13.24 -14.32 13.65
CA ARG A 146 13.25 -13.22 14.62
C ARG A 146 11.91 -13.10 15.32
N VAL A 147 11.86 -12.40 16.44
CA VAL A 147 10.61 -12.15 17.18
C VAL A 147 10.05 -10.78 16.78
N ILE A 148 8.76 -10.75 16.41
CA ILE A 148 7.99 -9.54 16.12
C ILE A 148 6.72 -9.58 16.97
N GLY A 149 6.53 -8.62 17.87
CA GLY A 149 5.34 -8.52 18.69
C GLY A 149 5.06 -9.75 19.58
N GLY A 150 6.11 -10.49 19.96
CA GLY A 150 6.01 -11.72 20.76
C GLY A 150 5.83 -13.00 19.92
N TYR A 151 5.67 -12.91 18.59
CA TYR A 151 5.55 -14.05 17.67
C TYR A 151 6.90 -14.42 17.07
N THR A 152 7.21 -15.71 16.98
CA THR A 152 8.36 -16.21 16.24
C THR A 152 8.06 -16.12 14.73
N CYS A 153 8.85 -15.34 14.01
CA CYS A 153 8.69 -15.11 12.59
C CYS A 153 9.82 -15.73 11.78
N TYR A 154 9.49 -16.22 10.62
CA TYR A 154 10.41 -16.78 9.63
C TYR A 154 10.51 -15.84 8.43
N LYS A 155 11.69 -15.74 7.84
CA LYS A 155 11.97 -14.93 6.67
C LYS A 155 11.57 -15.64 5.40
N ALA A 156 10.99 -14.89 4.47
CA ALA A 156 10.79 -15.31 3.09
C ALA A 156 11.12 -14.17 2.14
N THR A 157 11.64 -14.51 0.96
CA THR A 157 11.95 -13.53 -0.08
C THR A 157 11.24 -13.89 -1.39
N ALA A 158 10.88 -12.87 -2.17
CA ALA A 158 10.29 -13.05 -3.49
C ALA A 158 10.66 -11.89 -4.42
N ILE A 159 10.54 -12.10 -5.72
CA ILE A 159 10.67 -11.05 -6.73
C ILE A 159 9.28 -10.65 -7.18
N LYS A 160 9.02 -9.33 -7.23
CA LYS A 160 7.76 -8.75 -7.68
C LYS A 160 8.02 -7.73 -8.78
N LYS A 161 7.14 -7.70 -9.79
CA LYS A 161 7.06 -6.59 -10.75
C LYS A 161 6.13 -5.52 -10.18
N PRO A 162 6.61 -4.30 -9.91
CA PRO A 162 5.75 -3.22 -9.44
C PRO A 162 4.77 -2.81 -10.54
N SER A 163 3.60 -2.28 -10.15
CA SER A 163 2.69 -1.62 -11.09
C SER A 163 3.34 -0.34 -11.64
N ALA A 164 3.03 0.01 -12.87
CA ALA A 164 3.51 1.26 -13.50
C ALA A 164 3.05 2.52 -12.74
N THR A 165 1.99 2.40 -11.94
CA THR A 165 1.44 3.47 -11.10
C THR A 165 1.83 3.35 -9.62
N ASP A 166 2.75 2.46 -9.26
CA ASP A 166 3.29 2.38 -7.89
C ASP A 166 4.42 3.39 -7.67
N PHE A 167 4.03 4.63 -7.40
CA PHE A 167 4.95 5.76 -7.23
C PHE A 167 5.89 5.64 -6.02
N ARG A 168 5.60 4.75 -5.07
CA ARG A 168 6.49 4.45 -3.94
C ARG A 168 7.80 3.86 -4.42
N ASN A 169 7.78 3.15 -5.54
CA ASN A 169 8.94 2.47 -6.13
C ASN A 169 9.65 3.27 -7.22
N MET A 170 9.17 4.46 -7.57
CA MET A 170 9.85 5.33 -8.54
C MET A 170 11.24 5.75 -8.05
N ARG A 171 12.21 5.69 -8.93
CA ARG A 171 13.61 6.06 -8.68
C ARG A 171 14.05 7.17 -9.64
N PRO A 172 14.98 8.05 -9.25
CA PRO A 172 15.60 8.98 -10.17
C PRO A 172 16.33 8.21 -11.28
N ARG A 173 16.21 8.67 -12.54
CA ARG A 173 17.02 8.13 -13.62
C ARG A 173 18.49 8.46 -13.36
N LYS A 174 19.38 7.49 -13.59
CA LYS A 174 20.82 7.65 -13.39
C LYS A 174 21.46 8.70 -14.31
N ASP A 175 20.90 8.89 -15.49
CA ASP A 175 21.42 9.83 -16.50
C ASP A 175 21.35 11.30 -16.05
N ASP A 176 20.50 11.65 -15.11
CA ASP A 176 20.40 12.99 -14.54
C ASP A 176 21.46 13.28 -13.45
N ALA A 177 22.13 12.25 -12.93
CA ALA A 177 23.17 12.40 -11.91
C ALA A 177 24.53 12.77 -12.52
N GLU A 178 24.83 12.35 -13.76
CA GLU A 178 26.13 12.58 -14.40
C GLU A 178 26.19 13.88 -15.23
N LYS A 179 25.05 14.53 -15.53
CA LYS A 179 25.02 15.76 -16.36
C LYS A 179 25.24 17.08 -15.63
N LYS A 180 25.70 17.08 -14.37
CA LYS A 180 25.90 18.32 -13.60
C LYS A 180 27.22 19.04 -13.77
N GLU A 181 28.15 18.56 -14.57
CA GLU A 181 29.40 19.29 -14.89
C GLU A 181 29.54 19.53 -16.40
N GLY A 182 29.27 20.76 -16.81
CA GLY A 182 29.94 21.35 -17.96
C GLY A 182 29.22 21.44 -19.31
N VAL A 183 27.86 21.46 -19.42
CA VAL A 183 27.23 21.73 -20.73
C VAL A 183 26.30 22.95 -20.65
N LYS A 184 26.58 23.95 -21.51
CA LYS A 184 25.74 25.13 -21.74
C LYS A 184 24.32 24.72 -22.14
N PRO A 185 23.26 25.43 -21.71
CA PRO A 185 21.88 25.08 -22.01
C PRO A 185 21.57 25.40 -23.47
N THR A 186 21.54 24.36 -24.31
CA THR A 186 20.95 24.44 -25.64
C THR A 186 19.66 23.66 -25.63
N GLU A 187 18.56 24.36 -25.75
CA GLU A 187 17.20 23.99 -26.13
C GLU A 187 16.52 22.80 -25.45
N GLU A 188 15.33 23.10 -24.88
CA GLU A 188 14.27 22.22 -24.41
C GLU A 188 14.65 21.22 -23.29
N LYS A 189 14.93 21.73 -22.10
CA LYS A 189 14.80 20.90 -20.88
C LYS A 189 13.34 20.53 -20.69
N LYS A 190 12.98 19.32 -21.11
CA LYS A 190 11.76 18.64 -20.67
C LYS A 190 11.85 18.42 -19.16
N THR A 191 11.44 19.40 -18.39
CA THR A 191 11.46 19.37 -16.90
C THR A 191 10.24 18.65 -16.36
N ASN A 192 9.99 17.42 -16.81
CA ASN A 192 8.92 16.60 -16.31
C ASN A 192 9.41 15.71 -15.17
N PHE A 193 8.72 15.72 -14.04
CA PHE A 193 8.95 14.80 -12.95
C PHE A 193 8.93 13.33 -13.42
N LEU A 194 8.00 12.96 -14.31
CA LEU A 194 7.90 11.61 -14.85
C LEU A 194 9.04 11.25 -15.81
N ASP A 195 9.65 12.21 -16.49
CA ASP A 195 10.81 11.96 -17.34
C ASP A 195 12.09 11.78 -16.51
N ALA A 196 12.09 12.32 -15.28
CA ALA A 196 13.22 12.24 -14.34
C ALA A 196 13.17 10.98 -13.43
N VAL A 197 12.12 10.18 -13.50
CA VAL A 197 11.94 8.99 -12.68
C VAL A 197 11.69 7.75 -13.52
N GLU A 198 12.03 6.60 -12.98
CA GLU A 198 11.74 5.29 -13.57
C GLU A 198 11.16 4.35 -12.51
N VAL A 199 10.30 3.45 -12.94
CA VAL A 199 9.85 2.32 -12.12
C VAL A 199 10.80 1.16 -12.38
N PRO A 200 11.41 0.54 -11.36
CA PRO A 200 12.27 -0.61 -11.54
C PRO A 200 11.48 -1.78 -12.15
N LYS A 201 12.13 -2.55 -13.01
CA LYS A 201 11.49 -3.72 -13.65
C LYS A 201 11.10 -4.80 -12.64
N GLU A 202 11.91 -4.96 -11.61
CA GLU A 202 11.74 -5.96 -10.56
C GLU A 202 12.21 -5.39 -9.22
N ILE A 203 11.54 -5.78 -8.15
CA ILE A 203 11.89 -5.46 -6.77
C ILE A 203 11.95 -6.74 -5.94
N VAL A 204 12.91 -6.80 -5.04
CA VAL A 204 13.02 -7.89 -4.06
C VAL A 204 12.14 -7.55 -2.87
N ILE A 205 11.23 -8.44 -2.55
CA ILE A 205 10.37 -8.36 -1.38
C ILE A 205 10.93 -9.28 -0.29
N THR A 206 11.14 -8.74 0.90
CA THR A 206 11.42 -9.52 2.10
C THR A 206 10.19 -9.50 2.99
N ALA A 207 9.71 -10.67 3.38
CA ALA A 207 8.58 -10.82 4.30
C ALA A 207 8.99 -11.61 5.55
N TRP A 208 8.39 -11.27 6.68
CA TRP A 208 8.47 -12.01 7.93
C TRP A 208 7.07 -12.46 8.32
N TYR A 209 6.88 -13.76 8.45
CA TYR A 209 5.59 -14.36 8.74
C TYR A 209 5.66 -15.28 9.94
N THR A 210 4.54 -15.43 10.64
CA THR A 210 4.44 -16.32 11.80
C THR A 210 3.46 -17.47 11.54
N PRO A 211 3.92 -18.74 11.63
CA PRO A 211 3.03 -19.90 11.58
C PRO A 211 2.12 -20.06 12.80
N GLU A 212 2.41 -19.35 13.89
CA GLU A 212 1.57 -19.34 15.11
C GLU A 212 0.15 -18.81 14.82
N ILE A 213 0.00 -18.02 13.75
CA ILE A 213 -1.28 -17.56 13.21
C ILE A 213 -1.43 -18.17 11.81
N PRO A 214 -2.02 -19.38 11.67
CA PRO A 214 -1.96 -20.17 10.45
C PRO A 214 -2.99 -19.69 9.41
N VAL A 215 -2.82 -18.47 8.92
CA VAL A 215 -3.62 -17.85 7.86
C VAL A 215 -2.70 -17.33 6.77
N SER A 216 -3.05 -17.57 5.51
CA SER A 216 -2.27 -17.09 4.37
C SER A 216 -2.59 -15.62 4.03
N GLN A 217 -2.52 -14.75 5.03
CA GLN A 217 -2.89 -13.34 4.93
C GLN A 217 -1.69 -12.42 5.25
N GLY A 218 -1.78 -11.17 4.78
CA GLY A 218 -0.80 -10.12 5.04
C GLY A 218 -1.32 -8.76 4.59
N PRO A 219 -0.52 -7.69 4.74
CA PRO A 219 -0.91 -6.35 4.32
C PRO A 219 -1.03 -6.27 2.78
N GLU A 220 -1.79 -5.32 2.27
CA GLU A 220 -2.01 -5.08 0.84
C GLU A 220 -2.27 -6.38 0.04
N GLY A 221 -1.62 -6.53 -1.11
CA GLY A 221 -1.68 -7.73 -1.96
C GLY A 221 -0.73 -8.87 -1.55
N TYR A 222 -0.07 -8.79 -0.40
CA TYR A 222 0.85 -9.85 0.06
C TYR A 222 0.08 -11.00 0.72
N TRP A 223 0.38 -12.23 0.29
CA TRP A 223 -0.25 -13.46 0.74
C TRP A 223 0.57 -14.70 0.30
N GLY A 224 0.13 -15.89 0.67
CA GLY A 224 0.68 -17.15 0.15
C GLY A 224 1.73 -17.79 1.03
N LEU A 225 2.11 -17.17 2.16
CA LEU A 225 2.96 -17.79 3.17
C LEU A 225 2.13 -18.63 4.16
N PRO A 226 2.72 -19.66 4.81
CA PRO A 226 2.00 -20.53 5.74
C PRO A 226 1.85 -19.91 7.12
N GLY A 227 1.40 -18.65 7.19
CA GLY A 227 1.20 -17.87 8.39
C GLY A 227 0.94 -16.41 8.08
N LEU A 228 0.48 -15.66 9.10
CA LEU A 228 0.24 -14.22 8.98
C LEU A 228 1.57 -13.49 8.74
N ILE A 229 1.60 -12.65 7.71
CA ILE A 229 2.76 -11.82 7.39
C ILE A 229 2.76 -10.62 8.33
N LEU A 230 3.74 -10.52 9.22
CA LEU A 230 3.87 -9.43 10.18
C LEU A 230 4.74 -8.28 9.68
N GLU A 231 5.63 -8.52 8.72
CA GLU A 231 6.39 -7.46 8.09
C GLU A 231 6.62 -7.74 6.61
N VAL A 232 6.59 -6.68 5.83
CA VAL A 232 7.02 -6.67 4.43
C VAL A 232 7.95 -5.49 4.21
N ASN A 233 9.04 -5.72 3.47
CA ASN A 233 9.97 -4.69 3.04
C ASN A 233 10.28 -4.89 1.55
N ASP A 234 10.16 -3.82 0.77
CA ASP A 234 10.45 -3.80 -0.68
C ASP A 234 11.73 -3.02 -1.02
N GLY A 235 12.56 -2.74 0.00
CA GLY A 235 13.77 -1.94 -0.10
C GLY A 235 13.54 -0.42 0.05
N ARG A 236 12.31 0.05 -0.06
CA ARG A 236 11.92 1.46 0.15
C ARG A 236 10.82 1.63 1.18
N THR A 237 9.84 0.77 1.12
CA THR A 237 8.69 0.77 2.03
C THR A 237 8.79 -0.41 2.98
N THR A 238 8.68 -0.13 4.26
CA THR A 238 8.51 -1.13 5.31
C THR A 238 7.09 -1.04 5.84
N ILE A 239 6.38 -2.17 5.86
CA ILE A 239 5.05 -2.32 6.44
C ILE A 239 5.21 -3.29 7.60
N LEU A 240 5.14 -2.79 8.83
CA LEU A 240 5.38 -3.55 10.06
C LEU A 240 4.12 -3.65 10.90
N CYS A 241 3.77 -4.86 11.33
CA CYS A 241 2.67 -5.10 12.25
C CYS A 241 3.05 -4.64 13.67
N SER A 242 2.28 -3.71 14.22
CA SER A 242 2.45 -3.17 15.58
C SER A 242 1.50 -3.81 16.60
N LYS A 243 0.38 -4.44 16.15
CA LYS A 243 -0.60 -5.04 17.01
C LYS A 243 -1.35 -6.18 16.30
N VAL A 244 -1.61 -7.27 17.03
CA VAL A 244 -2.50 -8.36 16.59
C VAL A 244 -3.54 -8.64 17.66
N VAL A 245 -4.79 -8.81 17.26
CA VAL A 245 -5.89 -9.24 18.13
C VAL A 245 -6.58 -10.41 17.43
N LEU A 246 -6.60 -11.57 18.08
CA LEU A 246 -7.29 -12.76 17.60
C LEU A 246 -8.66 -12.85 18.25
N ASN A 247 -9.67 -13.20 17.45
CA ASN A 247 -11.07 -13.31 17.87
C ASN A 247 -11.58 -12.08 18.63
N PRO A 248 -11.51 -10.86 17.98
CA PRO A 248 -11.99 -9.63 18.60
C PRO A 248 -13.47 -9.78 18.99
N LYS A 249 -13.89 -9.09 20.07
CA LYS A 249 -15.30 -9.09 20.52
C LYS A 249 -16.21 -8.49 19.43
N ASP A 250 -15.76 -7.39 18.84
CA ASP A 250 -16.48 -6.71 17.77
C ASP A 250 -15.96 -7.24 16.43
N LYS A 251 -16.72 -8.14 15.83
CA LYS A 251 -16.39 -8.73 14.52
C LYS A 251 -16.73 -7.75 13.41
N VAL A 252 -15.81 -7.59 12.47
CA VAL A 252 -16.00 -6.78 11.28
C VAL A 252 -16.43 -7.67 10.12
N GLU A 253 -17.43 -7.25 9.36
CA GLU A 253 -17.83 -7.97 8.13
C GLU A 253 -16.74 -7.84 7.06
N ILE A 254 -16.16 -8.98 6.65
CA ILE A 254 -15.10 -9.05 5.65
C ILE A 254 -15.74 -9.32 4.30
N LYS A 255 -16.09 -8.24 3.58
CA LYS A 255 -16.68 -8.33 2.24
C LYS A 255 -16.07 -7.31 1.28
N ALA A 256 -16.15 -7.61 -0.02
CA ALA A 256 -15.72 -6.69 -1.06
C ALA A 256 -16.56 -5.41 -1.02
N VAL A 257 -15.91 -4.26 -1.13
CA VAL A 257 -16.58 -2.96 -1.30
C VAL A 257 -16.98 -2.81 -2.76
N ALA A 258 -18.21 -2.35 -3.01
CA ALA A 258 -18.76 -2.16 -4.36
C ALA A 258 -18.97 -0.67 -4.62
N LYS A 259 -17.88 0.11 -4.80
CA LYS A 259 -17.97 1.55 -5.07
C LYS A 259 -17.07 1.94 -6.25
N GLY A 260 -17.62 2.73 -7.18
CA GLY A 260 -16.89 3.22 -8.34
C GLY A 260 -17.03 2.36 -9.60
N LYS A 261 -16.37 2.81 -10.68
CA LYS A 261 -16.33 2.08 -11.96
C LYS A 261 -15.45 0.85 -11.83
N VAL A 262 -16.00 -0.33 -12.14
CA VAL A 262 -15.21 -1.57 -12.15
C VAL A 262 -14.24 -1.56 -13.32
N VAL A 263 -12.96 -1.79 -13.03
CA VAL A 263 -11.87 -1.85 -14.01
C VAL A 263 -10.85 -2.92 -13.57
N SER A 264 -10.09 -3.47 -14.51
CA SER A 264 -8.90 -4.27 -14.21
C SER A 264 -7.74 -3.38 -13.70
N GLN A 265 -6.71 -3.97 -13.10
CA GLN A 265 -5.51 -3.22 -12.69
C GLN A 265 -4.86 -2.55 -13.91
N LYS A 266 -4.80 -3.23 -15.04
CA LYS A 266 -4.22 -2.69 -16.27
C LYS A 266 -5.00 -1.47 -16.77
N GLU A 267 -6.33 -1.55 -16.84
CA GLU A 267 -7.17 -0.42 -17.27
C GLU A 267 -7.06 0.78 -16.31
N TYR A 268 -6.93 0.51 -15.01
CA TYR A 268 -6.68 1.56 -14.02
C TYR A 268 -5.32 2.23 -14.26
N ASP A 269 -4.25 1.46 -14.44
CA ASP A 269 -2.91 1.97 -14.70
C ASP A 269 -2.88 2.83 -15.98
N GLU A 270 -3.50 2.37 -17.06
CA GLU A 270 -3.63 3.11 -18.32
C GLU A 270 -4.41 4.43 -18.14
N ALA A 271 -5.51 4.39 -17.37
CA ALA A 271 -6.31 5.59 -17.09
C ALA A 271 -5.53 6.63 -16.27
N VAL A 272 -4.76 6.19 -15.28
CA VAL A 272 -3.91 7.06 -14.45
C VAL A 272 -2.81 7.67 -15.30
N MET A 273 -2.08 6.87 -16.08
CA MET A 273 -0.98 7.34 -16.93
C MET A 273 -1.47 8.36 -17.96
N LYS A 274 -2.59 8.06 -18.63
CA LYS A 274 -3.22 8.99 -19.59
C LYS A 274 -3.60 10.33 -18.93
N LYS A 275 -4.20 10.29 -17.75
CA LYS A 275 -4.59 11.51 -17.02
C LYS A 275 -3.39 12.33 -16.55
N MET A 276 -2.31 11.66 -16.18
CA MET A 276 -1.07 12.35 -15.83
C MET A 276 -0.44 13.03 -17.05
N GLU A 277 -0.50 12.39 -18.22
CA GLU A 277 -0.02 12.97 -19.47
C GLU A 277 -0.88 14.19 -19.91
N GLU A 278 -2.22 14.07 -19.89
CA GLU A 278 -3.12 15.20 -20.14
C GLU A 278 -2.85 16.38 -19.18
N TRP A 279 -2.66 16.10 -17.90
CA TRP A 279 -2.33 17.12 -16.91
C TRP A 279 -0.98 17.79 -17.20
N ARG A 280 0.00 17.01 -17.66
CA ARG A 280 1.30 17.48 -18.09
C ARG A 280 1.19 18.46 -19.26
N GLU A 281 0.46 18.07 -20.32
CA GLU A 281 0.27 18.91 -21.51
C GLU A 281 -0.41 20.25 -21.19
N MET A 282 -1.45 20.21 -20.35
CA MET A 282 -2.15 21.42 -19.90
C MET A 282 -1.24 22.38 -19.11
N ASN A 283 -0.28 21.88 -18.35
CA ASN A 283 0.64 22.70 -17.58
C ASN A 283 1.85 23.19 -18.39
N GLN A 284 2.25 22.49 -19.44
CA GLN A 284 3.29 22.95 -20.38
C GLN A 284 2.84 24.16 -21.21
N GLY A 285 1.56 24.24 -21.57
CA GLY A 285 1.00 25.38 -22.31
C GLY A 285 0.84 26.66 -21.51
N ARG A 286 1.00 26.61 -20.17
CA ARG A 286 0.70 27.74 -19.27
C ARG A 286 1.90 28.49 -18.69
N GLY A 287 3.14 28.14 -19.01
CA GLY A 287 4.27 28.84 -18.40
C GLY A 287 5.64 28.36 -18.88
N GLY A 288 6.21 29.10 -19.81
CA GLY A 288 7.66 29.29 -19.74
C GLY A 288 8.00 29.98 -18.41
N ASN A 289 8.70 29.27 -17.53
CA ASN A 289 9.26 29.74 -16.24
C ASN A 289 8.51 29.41 -14.96
N GLY A 290 8.02 28.18 -14.79
CA GLY A 290 7.44 27.72 -13.54
C GLY A 290 7.79 26.27 -13.27
N GLY A 291 8.98 26.03 -12.71
CA GLY A 291 9.20 24.81 -11.93
C GLY A 291 8.00 24.66 -10.98
N MET A 292 7.65 23.41 -10.60
CA MET A 292 6.53 23.07 -9.72
C MET A 292 6.54 23.99 -8.49
N GLN A 293 6.06 25.23 -8.65
CA GLN A 293 5.74 26.11 -7.53
C GLN A 293 4.51 25.51 -6.89
N MET A 294 4.73 24.70 -5.85
CA MET A 294 3.69 24.44 -4.88
C MET A 294 3.27 25.82 -4.34
N ARG A 295 2.22 26.40 -4.90
CA ARG A 295 1.58 27.59 -4.33
C ARG A 295 1.01 27.16 -2.99
N PHE A 296 1.73 27.46 -1.96
CA PHE A 296 1.25 27.40 -0.60
C PHE A 296 0.36 28.65 -0.43
N GLY A 297 -0.96 28.46 -0.50
CA GLY A 297 -1.91 29.51 -0.16
C GLY A 297 -1.72 29.91 1.30
N ASN A 298 -1.74 31.23 1.55
CA ASN A 298 -1.81 31.82 2.88
C ASN A 298 -3.06 31.35 3.61
#